data_c916ea29943ee3ee9c302b2aa8b243c7
#
_entry.id   c916ea29943ee3ee9c302b2aa8b243c7
#
_cell.length_a   1.000
_cell.length_b   1.000
_cell.length_c   1.000
_cell.angle_alpha   90.00
_cell.angle_beta   90.00
_cell.angle_gamma   90.00
#
_symmetry.space_group_name_H-M   'P 1'
#
loop_
_entity.id
_entity.type
_entity.pdbx_description
1 polymer ?
#
loop_
_entity_poly.entity_id
_entity_poly.type
_entity_poly.pdbx_seq_one_letter_code
_entity_poly.pdbx_strand_id
1 'polypeptide(L)' 'RWAAKEAFSKALGTGFRGAVNFSDISILNNELGAPYVQLSGKLAVQIKNQRLKCHVSISDTDSSAMAMVVIEKE' A
#
# COMPACT_ATOMS: atom_id res chain seq x y z
N ARG A 1 0.29 12.20 -2.08
CA ARG A 1 0.48 10.73 -2.11
C ARG A 1 -0.83 9.98 -2.10
N TRP A 2 -1.85 10.71 -2.42
CA TRP A 2 -3.19 10.15 -2.54
C TRP A 2 -3.26 9.08 -3.63
N ALA A 3 -2.62 9.33 -4.78
CA ALA A 3 -2.62 8.36 -5.89
C ALA A 3 -1.99 7.03 -5.49
N ALA A 4 -0.95 7.06 -4.67
CA ALA A 4 -0.31 5.85 -4.19
C ALA A 4 -1.24 5.07 -3.26
N LYS A 5 -1.97 5.76 -2.38
CA LYS A 5 -2.95 5.11 -1.50
C LYS A 5 -4.09 4.48 -2.30
N GLU A 6 -4.57 5.17 -3.33
CA GLU A 6 -5.62 4.62 -4.20
C GLU A 6 -5.14 3.37 -4.94
N ALA A 7 -3.94 3.42 -5.51
CA ALA A 7 -3.39 2.28 -6.22
C ALA A 7 -3.22 1.09 -5.28
N PHE A 8 -2.72 1.34 -4.07
CA PHE A 8 -2.56 0.29 -3.07
C PHE A 8 -3.89 -0.33 -2.69
N SER A 9 -4.91 0.49 -2.44
CA SER A 9 -6.22 -0.03 -2.03
C SER A 9 -6.90 -0.81 -3.16
N LYS A 10 -6.73 -0.39 -4.41
CA LYS A 10 -7.25 -1.15 -5.56
C LYS A 10 -6.59 -2.51 -5.68
N ALA A 11 -5.28 -2.56 -5.49
CA ALA A 11 -4.55 -3.83 -5.53
C ALA A 11 -4.98 -4.75 -4.39
N LEU A 12 -5.18 -4.20 -3.20
CA LEU A 12 -5.71 -4.97 -2.08
C LEU A 12 -7.06 -5.58 -2.41
N GLY A 13 -7.93 -4.84 -3.10
CA GLY A 13 -9.26 -5.31 -3.46
C GLY A 13 -9.27 -6.58 -4.31
N THR A 14 -8.16 -6.93 -4.95
CA THR A 14 -8.07 -8.14 -5.76
C THR A 14 -7.69 -9.38 -4.96
N GLY A 15 -7.07 -9.24 -3.79
CA GLY A 15 -6.60 -10.38 -3.00
C GLY A 15 -6.87 -10.29 -1.51
N PHE A 16 -7.43 -9.19 -1.06
CA PHE A 16 -7.69 -8.94 0.35
C PHE A 16 -9.19 -9.00 0.64
N ARG A 17 -9.56 -9.70 1.69
CA ARG A 17 -10.96 -9.79 2.12
C ARG A 17 -11.15 -8.89 3.34
N GLY A 18 -11.94 -7.84 3.17
CA GLY A 18 -12.23 -6.91 4.26
C GLY A 18 -12.34 -5.49 3.75
N ALA A 19 -12.72 -4.59 4.65
CA ALA A 19 -12.80 -3.17 4.34
C ALA A 19 -11.42 -2.55 4.40
N VAL A 20 -11.10 -1.71 3.40
CA VAL A 20 -9.86 -0.95 3.39
C VAL A 20 -10.14 0.43 3.97
N ASN A 21 -9.42 0.77 5.02
CA ASN A 21 -9.49 2.09 5.63
C ASN A 21 -8.25 2.88 5.24
N PHE A 22 -8.43 3.96 4.50
CA PHE A 22 -7.31 4.77 4.00
C PHE A 22 -6.47 5.36 5.13
N SER A 23 -7.06 5.61 6.30
CA SER A 23 -6.30 6.13 7.44
C SER A 23 -5.29 5.13 8.00
N ASP A 24 -5.44 3.85 7.68
CA ASP A 24 -4.50 2.81 8.09
C ASP A 24 -3.34 2.64 7.10
N ILE A 25 -3.32 3.40 6.02
CA ILE A 25 -2.29 3.36 4.99
C ILE A 25 -1.49 4.65 5.05
N SER A 26 -0.17 4.53 5.20
CA SER A 26 0.74 5.67 5.17
C SER A 26 1.81 5.45 4.10
N ILE A 27 2.07 6.50 3.33
CA ILE A 27 3.16 6.49 2.36
C ILE A 27 4.28 7.36 2.94
N LEU A 28 5.38 6.73 3.28
CA LEU A 28 6.51 7.38 3.95
C LEU A 28 7.75 7.30 3.08
N ASN A 29 8.77 8.06 3.41
CA ASN A 29 10.05 7.98 2.74
C ASN A 29 11.09 7.41 3.70
N ASN A 30 11.95 6.54 3.18
CA ASN A 30 13.07 6.02 3.96
C ASN A 30 14.23 7.03 3.98
N GLU A 31 15.35 6.66 4.56
CA GLU A 31 16.52 7.54 4.69
C GLU A 31 17.08 7.98 3.34
N LEU A 32 16.94 7.17 2.32
CA LEU A 32 17.40 7.48 0.98
C LEU A 32 16.35 8.24 0.15
N GLY A 33 15.22 8.57 0.75
CA GLY A 33 14.15 9.28 0.07
C GLY A 33 13.21 8.40 -0.74
N ALA A 34 13.39 7.07 -0.72
CA ALA A 34 12.52 6.16 -1.46
C ALA A 34 11.20 5.97 -0.71
N PRO A 35 10.06 6.03 -1.43
CA PRO A 35 8.76 5.87 -0.79
C PRO A 35 8.49 4.40 -0.43
N TYR A 36 7.79 4.22 0.69
CA TYR A 36 7.34 2.89 1.10
C TYR A 36 5.99 2.98 1.80
N VAL A 37 5.28 1.86 1.88
CA VAL A 37 3.97 1.78 2.52
C VAL A 37 4.12 1.25 3.93
N GLN A 38 3.48 1.95 4.87
CA GLN A 38 3.34 1.47 6.24
C GLN A 38 1.87 1.28 6.54
N LEU A 39 1.52 0.12 7.06
CA LEU A 39 0.17 -0.22 7.45
C LEU A 39 0.03 -0.17 8.96
N SER A 40 -1.17 0.21 9.41
CA SER A 40 -1.47 0.31 10.83
C SER A 40 -2.90 -0.18 11.11
N GLY A 41 -3.27 -0.23 12.38
CA GLY A 41 -4.63 -0.53 12.82
C GLY A 41 -5.14 -1.89 12.36
N LYS A 42 -6.42 -1.94 12.10
CA LYS A 42 -7.08 -3.18 11.69
C LYS A 42 -6.57 -3.72 10.37
N LEU A 43 -6.21 -2.82 9.45
CA LEU A 43 -5.72 -3.23 8.14
C LEU A 43 -4.42 -4.01 8.26
N ALA A 44 -3.49 -3.53 9.09
CA ALA A 44 -2.23 -4.23 9.32
C ALA A 44 -2.45 -5.64 9.89
N VAL A 45 -3.36 -5.76 10.85
CA VAL A 45 -3.68 -7.05 11.46
C VAL A 45 -4.31 -7.99 10.43
N GLN A 46 -5.24 -7.49 9.63
CA GLN A 46 -5.91 -8.32 8.63
C GLN A 46 -4.96 -8.81 7.54
N ILE A 47 -4.04 -7.95 7.09
CA ILE A 47 -3.03 -8.33 6.10
C ILE A 47 -2.16 -9.46 6.65
N LYS A 48 -1.72 -9.32 7.89
CA LYS A 48 -0.91 -10.35 8.55
C LYS A 48 -1.67 -11.66 8.69
N ASN A 49 -2.94 -11.60 9.11
CA ASN A 49 -3.77 -12.78 9.32
C ASN A 49 -4.04 -13.53 8.02
N GLN A 50 -4.11 -12.81 6.90
CA GLN A 50 -4.32 -13.42 5.58
C GLN A 50 -3.02 -13.85 4.92
N ARG A 51 -1.89 -13.66 5.60
CA ARG A 51 -0.55 -14.03 5.12
C ARG A 51 -0.23 -13.38 3.78
N LEU A 52 -0.54 -12.10 3.67
CA LEU A 52 -0.26 -11.35 2.47
C LEU A 52 1.04 -10.58 2.60
N LYS A 53 1.79 -10.54 1.52
CA LYS A 53 3.01 -9.76 1.41
C LYS A 53 2.82 -8.73 0.30
N CYS A 54 3.08 -7.48 0.61
CA CYS A 54 2.86 -6.38 -0.32
C CYS A 54 4.19 -5.81 -0.79
N HIS A 55 4.32 -5.67 -2.11
CA HIS A 55 5.46 -5.01 -2.73
C HIS A 55 4.95 -3.76 -3.42
N VAL A 56 5.53 -2.62 -3.12
CA VAL A 56 5.07 -1.33 -3.65
C VAL A 56 6.23 -0.63 -4.34
N SER A 57 5.96 -0.14 -5.54
CA SER A 57 6.88 0.73 -6.25
C SER A 57 6.14 2.01 -6.59
N ILE A 58 6.71 3.16 -6.23
CA ILE A 58 6.09 4.46 -6.43
C ILE A 58 7.02 5.32 -7.26
N SER A 59 6.45 5.94 -8.30
CA SER A 59 7.13 6.92 -9.12
C SER A 59 6.36 8.23 -9.04
N ASP A 60 7.04 9.31 -8.72
CA ASP A 60 6.44 10.61 -8.49
C ASP A 60 7.10 11.63 -9.42
N THR A 61 6.30 12.32 -10.22
CA THR A 61 6.78 13.37 -11.12
C THR A 61 6.04 14.66 -10.81
N ASP A 62 6.47 15.77 -11.42
CA ASP A 62 5.84 17.07 -11.20
C ASP A 62 4.36 17.10 -11.58
N SER A 63 3.96 16.27 -12.52
CA SER A 63 2.59 16.27 -13.05
C SER A 63 1.77 15.06 -12.68
N SER A 64 2.39 14.00 -12.15
CA SER A 64 1.64 12.78 -11.83
C SER A 64 2.37 11.91 -10.83
N ALA A 65 1.62 11.06 -10.16
CA ALA A 65 2.15 10.01 -9.32
C ALA A 65 1.64 8.67 -9.82
N MET A 66 2.53 7.68 -9.88
CA MET A 66 2.18 6.31 -10.27
C MET A 66 2.59 5.36 -9.18
N ALA A 67 1.78 4.35 -8.95
CA ALA A 67 2.11 3.31 -7.99
C ALA A 67 1.86 1.94 -8.62
N MET A 68 2.82 1.04 -8.44
CA MET A 68 2.65 -0.35 -8.78
C MET A 68 2.64 -1.15 -7.49
N VAL A 69 1.62 -1.95 -7.29
CA VAL A 69 1.46 -2.75 -6.08
C VAL A 69 1.29 -4.20 -6.48
N VAL A 70 2.12 -5.07 -5.90
CA VAL A 70 2.02 -6.51 -6.09
C VAL A 70 1.74 -7.13 -4.72
N ILE A 71 0.69 -7.93 -4.64
CA ILE A 71 0.31 -8.63 -3.43
C ILE A 71 0.50 -10.12 -3.65
N GLU A 72 1.31 -10.73 -2.79
CA GLU A 72 1.58 -12.16 -2.83
C GLU A 72 1.03 -12.80 -1.56
N LYS A 73 0.53 -14.01 -1.72
CA LYS A 73 0.14 -14.83 -0.58
C LYS A 73 1.32 -15.69 -0.16
N GLU A 74 1.66 -15.59 1.11
CA GLU A 74 2.74 -16.41 1.68
C GLU A 74 2.30 -17.85 1.93
#